data_58f846b7ab21f3f713d26559e2af7a6a
#
_entry.id   58f846b7ab21f3f713d26559e2af7a6a
#
_cell.length_a   1.000
_cell.length_b   1.000
_cell.length_c   1.000
_cell.angle_alpha   90.00
_cell.angle_beta   90.00
_cell.angle_gamma   90.00
#
_symmetry.space_group_name_H-M   'P 1'
#
loop_
_entity.id
_entity.type
_entity.pdbx_description
1 polymer ?
#
loop_
_entity_poly.entity_id
_entity_poly.type
_entity_poly.pdbx_seq_one_letter_code
_entity_poly.pdbx_strand_id
1 'polypeptide(L)'
;MNSEAAARRGLPAAATEATSRHTAPASQWVDLGVPVHYVDHGGPADGPLLVMVHGLGGSLVNWAALAPLLTDTCRVMALDLIGFGRTQAGAHSTSVSSNQRLLQRFLGDVAGAPAILVGNSMGGLITILQAARQPDTVMAAVLIDPALPAVSGSRPDPLVAASFGMYAVPHLGRAMLKARRRVRSPDQLAMDVLRLCCVDPTRVPADVLEQHMELARARGGYPDIDEHFLTAARSLMGVLARRSTFKATLKAIQGPVLLLHGEKDRLVPIGASRSVAAANPTWRFEVAPDVGHVPQLEAPVWTASHILDWLATDASDAAALTRT
;
A
#
# COMPACT_ATOMS: atom_id res chain seq x y z
N MET A 1 -0.06 32.49 38.71
CA MET A 1 0.53 33.23 37.57
C MET A 1 1.60 32.34 36.97
N ASN A 2 1.48 32.10 35.65
CA ASN A 2 2.45 31.43 34.77
C ASN A 2 2.54 29.89 34.88
N SER A 3 1.80 29.18 34.03
CA SER A 3 2.30 28.04 33.29
C SER A 3 1.29 27.62 32.22
N GLU A 4 1.10 28.45 31.21
CA GLU A 4 0.37 28.11 29.96
C GLU A 4 1.11 28.72 28.78
N ALA A 5 2.24 28.14 28.39
CA ALA A 5 2.93 28.50 27.17
C ALA A 5 3.95 27.43 26.74
N ALA A 6 3.47 26.24 26.34
CA ALA A 6 4.33 25.29 25.64
C ALA A 6 3.49 24.21 24.93
N ALA A 7 2.72 24.53 23.92
CA ALA A 7 2.21 23.56 22.95
C ALA A 7 1.61 24.24 21.73
N ARG A 8 2.39 25.03 21.01
CA ARG A 8 2.11 25.41 19.62
C ARG A 8 3.41 25.41 18.84
N ARG A 9 3.95 24.23 18.52
CA ARG A 9 4.87 24.13 17.39
C ARG A 9 4.04 23.75 16.18
N GLY A 10 3.64 24.80 15.43
CA GLY A 10 3.02 24.66 14.13
C GLY A 10 3.95 23.91 13.18
N LEU A 11 3.34 23.14 12.29
CA LEU A 11 3.99 22.61 11.10
C LEU A 11 4.71 23.76 10.37
N PRO A 12 5.95 23.56 9.89
CA PRO A 12 6.59 24.56 9.06
C PRO A 12 5.72 24.80 7.82
N ALA A 13 5.44 26.08 7.56
CA ALA A 13 4.77 26.53 6.35
C ALA A 13 5.52 26.00 5.13
N ALA A 14 4.74 25.59 4.15
CA ALA A 14 5.10 25.13 2.82
C ALA A 14 6.50 25.51 2.37
N ALA A 15 7.36 24.51 2.19
CA ALA A 15 8.47 24.60 1.27
C ALA A 15 7.88 24.59 -0.15
N THR A 16 7.65 25.79 -0.66
CA THR A 16 7.28 26.06 -2.04
C THR A 16 8.52 25.83 -2.90
N GLU A 17 8.32 25.09 -4.00
CA GLU A 17 9.17 25.01 -5.18
C GLU A 17 10.42 24.11 -5.15
N ALA A 18 10.19 22.85 -5.55
CA ALA A 18 11.04 22.22 -6.54
C ALA A 18 10.12 21.51 -7.54
N THR A 19 9.70 22.20 -8.58
CA THR A 19 9.09 21.62 -9.79
C THR A 19 10.18 20.89 -10.61
N SER A 20 10.75 19.84 -10.05
CA SER A 20 11.34 18.79 -10.88
C SER A 20 10.16 17.95 -11.37
N ARG A 21 9.83 18.07 -12.66
CA ARG A 21 8.99 17.08 -13.34
C ARG A 21 9.67 15.73 -13.11
N HIS A 22 9.12 14.94 -12.22
CA HIS A 22 9.58 13.58 -12.00
C HIS A 22 9.25 12.84 -13.29
N THR A 23 10.23 12.64 -14.15
CA THR A 23 10.09 11.75 -15.31
C THR A 23 9.70 10.40 -14.74
N ALA A 24 8.48 9.97 -15.04
CA ALA A 24 8.00 8.67 -14.58
C ALA A 24 9.01 7.60 -15.04
N PRO A 25 9.50 6.74 -14.14
CA PRO A 25 10.48 5.74 -14.49
C PRO A 25 9.91 4.80 -15.57
N ALA A 26 10.81 4.22 -16.39
CA ALA A 26 10.39 3.39 -17.50
C ALA A 26 9.61 2.15 -17.04
N SER A 27 8.47 1.91 -17.68
CA SER A 27 7.71 0.68 -17.51
C SER A 27 8.53 -0.54 -17.92
N GLN A 28 8.59 -1.55 -17.05
CA GLN A 28 9.25 -2.81 -17.31
C GLN A 28 8.24 -3.97 -17.21
N TRP A 29 8.56 -5.08 -17.86
CA TRP A 29 7.73 -6.26 -17.91
C TRP A 29 8.57 -7.51 -17.68
N VAL A 30 8.03 -8.43 -16.90
CA VAL A 30 8.64 -9.75 -16.65
C VAL A 30 7.54 -10.82 -16.69
N ASP A 31 7.85 -11.97 -17.26
CA ASP A 31 6.95 -13.12 -17.21
C ASP A 31 7.20 -13.92 -15.92
N LEU A 32 6.27 -13.82 -14.99
CA LEU A 32 6.22 -14.62 -13.75
C LEU A 32 5.07 -15.64 -13.81
N GLY A 33 4.84 -16.26 -14.98
CA GLY A 33 3.68 -17.09 -15.30
C GLY A 33 2.45 -16.26 -15.67
N VAL A 34 2.57 -14.96 -15.58
CA VAL A 34 1.72 -13.89 -16.10
C VAL A 34 2.63 -12.70 -16.39
N PRO A 35 2.39 -11.94 -17.48
CA PRO A 35 3.14 -10.72 -17.74
C PRO A 35 2.90 -9.70 -16.62
N VAL A 36 3.93 -9.40 -15.83
CA VAL A 36 3.88 -8.48 -14.69
C VAL A 36 4.53 -7.17 -15.05
N HIS A 37 3.77 -6.09 -14.90
CA HIS A 37 4.27 -4.74 -15.02
C HIS A 37 4.92 -4.30 -13.71
N TYR A 38 6.10 -3.72 -13.80
CA TYR A 38 6.81 -3.13 -12.67
C TYR A 38 7.65 -1.93 -13.11
N VAL A 39 8.16 -1.23 -12.12
CA VAL A 39 9.04 -0.07 -12.29
C VAL A 39 10.19 -0.21 -11.31
N ASP A 40 11.41 -0.02 -11.82
CA ASP A 40 12.60 0.24 -11.00
C ASP A 40 12.79 1.77 -10.97
N HIS A 41 12.60 2.36 -9.80
CA HIS A 41 12.80 3.79 -9.57
C HIS A 41 14.29 4.15 -9.45
N GLY A 42 15.18 3.14 -9.44
CA GLY A 42 16.60 3.32 -9.24
C GLY A 42 16.97 3.47 -7.76
N GLY A 43 18.05 4.21 -7.53
CA GLY A 43 18.71 4.38 -6.25
C GLY A 43 20.08 3.70 -6.19
N PRO A 44 20.85 3.86 -5.09
CA PRO A 44 22.16 3.26 -4.94
C PRO A 44 22.10 1.74 -5.07
N ALA A 45 22.99 1.16 -5.88
CA ALA A 45 23.05 -0.30 -6.07
C ALA A 45 23.37 -1.04 -4.76
N ASP A 46 24.10 -0.39 -3.88
CA ASP A 46 24.47 -0.84 -2.54
C ASP A 46 23.53 -0.33 -1.44
N GLY A 47 22.45 0.38 -1.81
CA GLY A 47 21.43 0.84 -0.88
C GLY A 47 20.45 -0.27 -0.48
N PRO A 48 19.71 -0.10 0.63
CA PRO A 48 18.65 -1.03 0.99
C PRO A 48 17.63 -1.21 -0.13
N LEU A 49 17.31 -2.46 -0.48
CA LEU A 49 16.32 -2.77 -1.51
C LEU A 49 14.90 -2.71 -0.93
N LEU A 50 14.09 -1.79 -1.44
CA LEU A 50 12.68 -1.66 -1.10
C LEU A 50 11.81 -2.18 -2.24
N VAL A 51 10.86 -3.07 -1.93
CA VAL A 51 9.84 -3.54 -2.89
C VAL A 51 8.46 -3.10 -2.40
N MET A 52 7.78 -2.29 -3.22
CA MET A 52 6.53 -1.62 -2.88
C MET A 52 5.31 -2.37 -3.43
N VAL A 53 4.33 -2.67 -2.55
CA VAL A 53 3.15 -3.49 -2.83
C VAL A 53 1.88 -2.69 -2.56
N HIS A 54 1.12 -2.36 -3.61
CA HIS A 54 -0.07 -1.52 -3.54
C HIS A 54 -1.31 -2.24 -2.98
N GLY A 55 -2.35 -1.47 -2.63
CA GLY A 55 -3.61 -1.94 -2.09
C GLY A 55 -4.62 -2.46 -3.12
N LEU A 56 -5.80 -2.87 -2.63
CA LEU A 56 -6.94 -3.31 -3.43
C LEU A 56 -7.42 -2.20 -4.38
N GLY A 57 -7.50 -2.49 -5.66
CA GLY A 57 -7.90 -1.51 -6.68
C GLY A 57 -6.84 -0.47 -7.02
N GLY A 58 -5.69 -0.49 -6.37
CA GLY A 58 -4.55 0.38 -6.63
C GLY A 58 -3.66 -0.08 -7.78
N SER A 59 -2.47 0.50 -7.84
CA SER A 59 -1.40 0.19 -8.78
C SER A 59 -0.07 0.72 -8.24
N LEU A 60 1.01 0.45 -8.96
CA LEU A 60 2.32 1.03 -8.64
C LEU A 60 2.34 2.57 -8.67
N VAL A 61 1.36 3.22 -9.35
CA VAL A 61 1.20 4.69 -9.31
C VAL A 61 0.96 5.21 -7.90
N ASN A 62 0.42 4.39 -6.99
CA ASN A 62 0.27 4.75 -5.57
C ASN A 62 1.61 5.11 -4.89
N TRP A 63 2.74 4.76 -5.49
CA TRP A 63 4.08 5.01 -4.97
C TRP A 63 4.79 6.19 -5.64
N ALA A 64 4.19 6.77 -6.69
CA ALA A 64 4.83 7.78 -7.52
C ALA A 64 5.24 9.06 -6.75
N ALA A 65 4.50 9.43 -5.69
CA ALA A 65 4.86 10.54 -4.83
C ALA A 65 5.91 10.19 -3.77
N LEU A 66 5.93 8.94 -3.29
CA LEU A 66 6.82 8.50 -2.22
C LEU A 66 8.17 7.99 -2.74
N ALA A 67 8.15 7.14 -3.77
CA ALA A 67 9.36 6.43 -4.24
C ALA A 67 10.54 7.37 -4.55
N PRO A 68 10.36 8.51 -5.24
CA PRO A 68 11.46 9.43 -5.53
C PRO A 68 12.13 10.02 -4.28
N LEU A 69 11.40 10.12 -3.16
CA LEU A 69 11.93 10.65 -1.90
C LEU A 69 12.84 9.65 -1.15
N LEU A 70 12.88 8.40 -1.60
CA LEU A 70 13.66 7.31 -1.00
C LEU A 70 14.89 6.93 -1.85
N THR A 71 14.93 7.35 -3.13
CA THR A 71 15.95 6.89 -4.09
C THR A 71 17.35 7.45 -3.84
N ASP A 72 17.51 8.48 -3.04
CA ASP A 72 18.84 8.95 -2.62
C ASP A 72 19.54 7.97 -1.66
N THR A 73 18.76 7.14 -0.95
CA THR A 73 19.27 6.22 0.08
C THR A 73 19.01 4.76 -0.26
N CYS A 74 17.89 4.46 -0.91
CA CYS A 74 17.39 3.12 -1.14
C CYS A 74 17.25 2.83 -2.63
N ARG A 75 17.48 1.58 -3.03
CA ARG A 75 17.01 1.07 -4.32
C ARG A 75 15.52 0.74 -4.19
N VAL A 76 14.69 1.29 -5.07
CA VAL A 76 13.24 1.21 -4.94
C VAL A 76 12.62 0.58 -6.17
N MET A 77 11.85 -0.49 -5.97
CA MET A 77 11.05 -1.15 -7.01
C MET A 77 9.57 -1.19 -6.61
N ALA A 78 8.69 -1.08 -7.58
CA ALA A 78 7.25 -1.21 -7.39
C ALA A 78 6.65 -2.10 -8.46
N LEU A 79 5.69 -2.97 -8.09
CA LEU A 79 5.02 -3.87 -9.03
C LEU A 79 3.51 -3.67 -9.03
N ASP A 80 2.88 -3.98 -10.17
CA ASP A 80 1.43 -4.13 -10.26
C ASP A 80 1.01 -5.57 -9.94
N LEU A 81 0.12 -5.73 -9.00
CA LEU A 81 -0.44 -7.02 -8.61
C LEU A 81 -1.34 -7.60 -9.73
N ILE A 82 -1.51 -8.93 -9.77
CA ILE A 82 -2.37 -9.62 -10.75
C ILE A 82 -3.79 -9.03 -10.75
N GLY A 83 -4.24 -8.57 -11.91
CA GLY A 83 -5.55 -7.97 -12.11
C GLY A 83 -5.63 -6.47 -11.78
N PHE A 84 -4.49 -5.85 -11.41
CA PHE A 84 -4.41 -4.44 -11.04
C PHE A 84 -3.33 -3.71 -11.84
N GLY A 85 -3.37 -2.36 -11.81
CA GLY A 85 -2.46 -1.56 -12.59
C GLY A 85 -2.49 -1.95 -14.06
N ARG A 86 -1.34 -2.21 -14.65
CA ARG A 86 -1.20 -2.70 -16.03
C ARG A 86 -1.06 -4.22 -16.11
N THR A 87 -0.85 -4.92 -14.99
CA THR A 87 -0.79 -6.39 -14.94
C THR A 87 -2.19 -6.98 -15.09
N GLN A 88 -2.49 -7.52 -16.26
CA GLN A 88 -3.76 -8.19 -16.53
C GLN A 88 -3.75 -9.61 -15.92
N ALA A 89 -4.92 -10.06 -15.42
CA ALA A 89 -4.99 -11.36 -14.77
C ALA A 89 -5.03 -12.54 -15.77
N GLY A 90 -5.59 -12.34 -16.96
CA GLY A 90 -5.86 -13.45 -17.86
C GLY A 90 -6.70 -14.53 -17.15
N ALA A 91 -6.23 -15.76 -17.14
CA ALA A 91 -6.87 -16.89 -16.43
C ALA A 91 -6.45 -17.01 -14.96
N HIS A 92 -5.57 -16.14 -14.45
CA HIS A 92 -5.05 -16.22 -13.09
C HIS A 92 -5.99 -15.59 -12.06
N SER A 93 -6.02 -16.17 -10.87
CA SER A 93 -6.78 -15.61 -9.75
C SER A 93 -6.10 -14.35 -9.20
N THR A 94 -6.92 -13.36 -8.88
CA THR A 94 -6.48 -12.11 -8.22
C THR A 94 -6.55 -12.17 -6.69
N SER A 95 -6.70 -13.38 -6.13
CA SER A 95 -6.78 -13.58 -4.68
C SER A 95 -5.52 -13.07 -3.96
N VAL A 96 -5.66 -12.74 -2.68
CA VAL A 96 -4.53 -12.36 -1.81
C VAL A 96 -3.41 -13.40 -1.86
N SER A 97 -3.76 -14.70 -1.83
CA SER A 97 -2.75 -15.77 -1.89
C SER A 97 -2.06 -15.88 -3.26
N SER A 98 -2.76 -15.60 -4.36
CA SER A 98 -2.15 -15.58 -5.69
C SER A 98 -1.18 -14.41 -5.82
N ASN A 99 -1.56 -13.24 -5.31
CA ASN A 99 -0.70 -12.06 -5.30
C ASN A 99 0.48 -12.21 -4.34
N GLN A 100 0.32 -12.92 -3.21
CA GLN A 100 1.48 -13.25 -2.34
C GLN A 100 2.47 -14.18 -3.06
N ARG A 101 2.00 -15.19 -3.81
CA ARG A 101 2.89 -16.05 -4.63
C ARG A 101 3.55 -15.26 -5.77
N LEU A 102 2.84 -14.31 -6.39
CA LEU A 102 3.45 -13.39 -7.35
C LEU A 102 4.60 -12.60 -6.73
N LEU A 103 4.36 -11.99 -5.56
CA LEU A 103 5.38 -11.24 -4.84
C LEU A 103 6.60 -12.13 -4.52
N GLN A 104 6.39 -13.37 -4.09
CA GLN A 104 7.49 -14.32 -3.84
C GLN A 104 8.32 -14.56 -5.10
N ARG A 105 7.70 -14.75 -6.27
CA ARG A 105 8.41 -14.92 -7.54
C ARG A 105 9.13 -13.63 -7.94
N PHE A 106 8.49 -12.48 -7.76
CA PHE A 106 9.10 -11.19 -8.05
C PHE A 106 10.38 -10.97 -7.21
N LEU A 107 10.35 -11.31 -5.93
CA LEU A 107 11.52 -11.22 -5.06
C LEU A 107 12.65 -12.14 -5.52
N GLY A 108 12.35 -13.37 -5.94
CA GLY A 108 13.35 -14.32 -6.42
C GLY A 108 13.90 -14.00 -7.80
N ASP A 109 13.01 -13.71 -8.75
CA ASP A 109 13.36 -13.69 -10.17
C ASP A 109 13.72 -12.28 -10.68
N VAL A 110 13.26 -11.21 -10.00
CA VAL A 110 13.45 -9.81 -10.42
C VAL A 110 14.30 -9.03 -9.42
N ALA A 111 13.92 -9.02 -8.16
CA ALA A 111 14.66 -8.34 -7.10
C ALA A 111 16.02 -9.04 -6.86
N GLY A 112 16.06 -10.36 -6.94
CA GLY A 112 17.27 -11.19 -6.87
C GLY A 112 17.92 -11.26 -5.48
N ALA A 113 17.31 -10.64 -4.46
CA ALA A 113 17.81 -10.57 -3.10
C ALA A 113 16.64 -10.44 -2.10
N PRO A 114 16.84 -10.79 -0.83
CA PRO A 114 15.91 -10.42 0.23
C PRO A 114 15.70 -8.92 0.27
N ALA A 115 14.45 -8.49 0.49
CA ALA A 115 14.08 -7.09 0.41
C ALA A 115 13.35 -6.58 1.67
N ILE A 116 13.33 -5.29 1.84
CA ILE A 116 12.43 -4.59 2.76
C ILE A 116 11.11 -4.36 2.00
N LEU A 117 10.03 -4.94 2.48
CA LEU A 117 8.73 -4.81 1.83
C LEU A 117 7.97 -3.60 2.36
N VAL A 118 7.44 -2.78 1.45
CA VAL A 118 6.59 -1.63 1.79
C VAL A 118 5.19 -1.89 1.25
N GLY A 119 4.23 -2.16 2.11
CA GLY A 119 2.88 -2.57 1.70
C GLY A 119 1.80 -1.65 2.22
N ASN A 120 0.90 -1.16 1.33
CA ASN A 120 -0.28 -0.40 1.71
C ASN A 120 -1.55 -1.26 1.65
N SER A 121 -2.41 -1.19 2.66
CA SER A 121 -3.74 -1.82 2.68
C SER A 121 -3.69 -3.34 2.41
N MET A 122 -4.29 -3.84 1.33
CA MET A 122 -4.16 -5.23 0.88
C MET A 122 -2.70 -5.60 0.60
N GLY A 123 -1.89 -4.68 0.08
CA GLY A 123 -0.45 -4.86 -0.08
C GLY A 123 0.26 -5.06 1.25
N GLY A 124 -0.17 -4.33 2.30
CA GLY A 124 0.29 -4.55 3.67
C GLY A 124 -0.05 -5.94 4.20
N LEU A 125 -1.27 -6.45 3.92
CA LEU A 125 -1.63 -7.84 4.24
C LEU A 125 -0.76 -8.84 3.46
N ILE A 126 -0.51 -8.61 2.17
CA ILE A 126 0.34 -9.46 1.35
C ILE A 126 1.78 -9.47 1.91
N THR A 127 2.29 -8.32 2.32
CA THR A 127 3.59 -8.17 3.00
C THR A 127 3.65 -8.97 4.30
N ILE A 128 2.62 -8.87 5.16
CA ILE A 128 2.49 -9.67 6.39
C ILE A 128 2.54 -11.17 6.07
N LEU A 129 1.79 -11.61 5.06
CA LEU A 129 1.76 -13.03 4.67
C LEU A 129 3.11 -13.50 4.09
N GLN A 130 3.79 -12.66 3.31
CA GLN A 130 5.12 -12.96 2.76
C GLN A 130 6.16 -13.08 3.88
N ALA A 131 6.22 -12.09 4.77
CA ALA A 131 7.17 -12.07 5.88
C ALA A 131 6.99 -13.26 6.84
N ALA A 132 5.74 -13.68 7.08
CA ALA A 132 5.45 -14.81 7.95
C ALA A 132 5.72 -16.18 7.31
N ARG A 133 5.56 -16.31 5.98
CA ARG A 133 5.66 -17.60 5.28
C ARG A 133 7.00 -17.84 4.63
N GLN A 134 7.71 -16.79 4.29
CA GLN A 134 8.98 -16.79 3.56
C GLN A 134 9.94 -15.78 4.20
N PRO A 135 10.28 -15.95 5.50
CA PRO A 135 11.07 -14.98 6.24
C PRO A 135 12.42 -14.71 5.59
N ASP A 136 13.02 -15.70 4.94
CA ASP A 136 14.33 -15.58 4.27
C ASP A 136 14.31 -14.60 3.08
N THR A 137 13.13 -14.21 2.60
CA THR A 137 12.96 -13.25 1.49
C THR A 137 12.63 -11.84 1.96
N VAL A 138 12.38 -11.65 3.26
CA VAL A 138 11.91 -10.38 3.84
C VAL A 138 12.78 -9.97 5.01
N MET A 139 13.63 -8.98 4.80
CA MET A 139 14.54 -8.49 5.84
C MET A 139 13.82 -7.64 6.89
N ALA A 140 12.85 -6.86 6.45
CA ALA A 140 12.04 -5.98 7.30
C ALA A 140 10.74 -5.59 6.57
N ALA A 141 9.77 -5.04 7.28
CA ALA A 141 8.49 -4.65 6.69
C ALA A 141 8.04 -3.24 7.12
N VAL A 142 7.59 -2.46 6.15
CA VAL A 142 6.86 -1.21 6.36
C VAL A 142 5.40 -1.44 5.98
N LEU A 143 4.51 -1.33 6.94
CA LEU A 143 3.09 -1.56 6.79
C LEU A 143 2.37 -0.21 6.86
N ILE A 144 1.80 0.24 5.75
CA ILE A 144 1.09 1.52 5.64
C ILE A 144 -0.41 1.24 5.58
N ASP A 145 -1.15 1.66 6.61
CA ASP A 145 -2.60 1.42 6.71
C ASP A 145 -2.98 -0.02 6.34
N PRO A 146 -2.29 -1.05 6.87
CA PRO A 146 -2.46 -2.42 6.41
C PRO A 146 -3.88 -2.91 6.64
N ALA A 147 -4.38 -3.76 5.73
CA ALA A 147 -5.67 -4.41 5.95
C ALA A 147 -5.57 -5.37 7.14
N LEU A 148 -6.25 -5.04 8.22
CA LEU A 148 -6.24 -5.74 9.50
C LEU A 148 -7.65 -6.18 9.90
N PRO A 149 -7.80 -7.26 10.68
CA PRO A 149 -9.09 -7.64 11.25
C PRO A 149 -9.68 -6.53 12.12
N ALA A 150 -10.98 -6.29 11.97
CA ALA A 150 -11.68 -5.32 12.80
C ALA A 150 -11.58 -5.70 14.29
N VAL A 151 -11.42 -4.71 15.15
CA VAL A 151 -11.39 -4.86 16.62
C VAL A 151 -12.65 -4.28 17.25
N SER A 152 -13.00 -4.76 18.45
CA SER A 152 -14.15 -4.24 19.20
C SER A 152 -13.98 -2.75 19.47
N GLY A 153 -15.07 -1.98 19.29
CA GLY A 153 -15.05 -0.52 19.47
C GLY A 153 -14.49 0.29 18.32
N SER A 154 -13.93 -0.36 17.28
CA SER A 154 -13.40 0.31 16.09
C SER A 154 -14.16 -0.19 14.86
N ARG A 155 -14.90 0.72 14.21
CA ARG A 155 -15.75 0.39 13.05
C ARG A 155 -15.27 1.18 11.82
N PRO A 156 -15.23 0.54 10.63
CA PRO A 156 -14.99 1.27 9.40
C PRO A 156 -16.15 2.23 9.13
N ASP A 157 -15.91 3.20 8.24
CA ASP A 157 -16.96 4.09 7.74
C ASP A 157 -18.16 3.26 7.27
N PRO A 158 -19.41 3.66 7.61
CA PRO A 158 -20.61 2.89 7.25
C PRO A 158 -20.76 2.64 5.75
N LEU A 159 -20.36 3.60 4.90
CA LEU A 159 -20.39 3.45 3.43
C LEU A 159 -19.37 2.39 2.98
N VAL A 160 -18.18 2.38 3.57
CA VAL A 160 -17.16 1.36 3.34
C VAL A 160 -17.67 -0.01 3.75
N ALA A 161 -18.21 -0.13 4.96
CA ALA A 161 -18.77 -1.40 5.47
C ALA A 161 -19.90 -1.91 4.57
N ALA A 162 -20.82 -1.06 4.13
CA ALA A 162 -21.89 -1.41 3.20
C ALA A 162 -21.35 -1.86 1.85
N SER A 163 -20.34 -1.17 1.31
CA SER A 163 -19.70 -1.52 0.04
C SER A 163 -19.06 -2.90 0.09
N PHE A 164 -18.27 -3.19 1.14
CA PHE A 164 -17.66 -4.51 1.33
C PHE A 164 -18.71 -5.60 1.58
N GLY A 165 -19.81 -5.28 2.28
CA GLY A 165 -20.96 -6.17 2.42
C GLY A 165 -21.57 -6.55 1.06
N MET A 166 -21.72 -5.58 0.14
CA MET A 166 -22.18 -5.84 -1.22
C MET A 166 -21.17 -6.64 -2.05
N TYR A 167 -19.88 -6.41 -1.90
CA TYR A 167 -18.81 -7.16 -2.58
C TYR A 167 -18.78 -8.63 -2.14
N ALA A 168 -19.18 -8.93 -0.90
CA ALA A 168 -19.27 -10.29 -0.40
C ALA A 168 -20.32 -11.13 -1.16
N VAL A 169 -21.39 -10.48 -1.67
CA VAL A 169 -22.45 -11.16 -2.44
C VAL A 169 -22.14 -11.08 -3.94
N PRO A 170 -21.87 -12.23 -4.62
CA PRO A 170 -21.35 -12.25 -5.99
C PRO A 170 -22.14 -11.40 -6.99
N HIS A 171 -23.45 -11.62 -7.09
CA HIS A 171 -24.29 -10.93 -8.07
C HIS A 171 -24.48 -9.44 -7.73
N LEU A 172 -24.58 -9.11 -6.45
CA LEU A 172 -24.81 -7.73 -5.98
C LEU A 172 -23.58 -6.87 -6.20
N GLY A 173 -22.39 -7.36 -5.85
CA GLY A 173 -21.13 -6.65 -6.08
C GLY A 173 -20.91 -6.35 -7.56
N ARG A 174 -21.13 -7.34 -8.43
CA ARG A 174 -21.01 -7.16 -9.88
C ARG A 174 -22.02 -6.14 -10.42
N ALA A 175 -23.28 -6.24 -10.01
CA ALA A 175 -24.33 -5.30 -10.43
C ALA A 175 -24.00 -3.86 -10.02
N MET A 176 -23.49 -3.67 -8.78
CA MET A 176 -23.09 -2.37 -8.26
C MET A 176 -21.92 -1.77 -9.05
N LEU A 177 -20.84 -2.52 -9.28
CA LEU A 177 -19.67 -2.02 -10.02
C LEU A 177 -20.06 -1.70 -11.47
N LYS A 178 -20.85 -2.55 -12.12
CA LYS A 178 -21.37 -2.30 -13.47
C LYS A 178 -22.25 -1.03 -13.53
N ALA A 179 -23.15 -0.85 -12.57
CA ALA A 179 -23.97 0.35 -12.48
C ALA A 179 -23.14 1.60 -12.31
N ARG A 180 -22.11 1.55 -11.43
CA ARG A 180 -21.20 2.67 -11.19
C ARG A 180 -20.44 3.07 -12.46
N ARG A 181 -19.93 2.09 -13.24
CA ARG A 181 -19.25 2.34 -14.51
C ARG A 181 -20.13 2.91 -15.61
N ARG A 182 -21.46 2.68 -15.56
CA ARG A 182 -22.39 3.23 -16.53
C ARG A 182 -22.64 4.75 -16.34
N VAL A 183 -22.50 5.24 -15.11
CA VAL A 183 -22.83 6.61 -14.73
C VAL A 183 -21.62 7.47 -14.39
N ARG A 184 -20.42 6.87 -14.30
CA ARG A 184 -19.17 7.55 -13.95
C ARG A 184 -18.14 7.32 -15.03
N SER A 185 -17.44 8.39 -15.45
CA SER A 185 -16.26 8.28 -16.30
C SER A 185 -15.09 7.61 -15.53
N PRO A 186 -14.07 7.09 -16.22
CA PRO A 186 -12.87 6.58 -15.58
C PRO A 186 -12.22 7.57 -14.60
N ASP A 187 -12.13 8.84 -14.99
CA ASP A 187 -11.57 9.92 -14.17
C ASP A 187 -12.40 10.16 -12.91
N GLN A 188 -13.73 10.18 -13.05
CA GLN A 188 -14.63 10.31 -11.91
C GLN A 188 -14.50 9.14 -10.95
N LEU A 189 -14.31 7.90 -11.47
CA LEU A 189 -14.09 6.72 -10.64
C LEU A 189 -12.78 6.79 -9.88
N ALA A 190 -11.69 7.25 -10.51
CA ALA A 190 -10.39 7.46 -9.87
C ALA A 190 -10.49 8.52 -8.77
N MET A 191 -11.12 9.67 -9.06
CA MET A 191 -11.35 10.73 -8.07
C MET A 191 -12.22 10.28 -6.90
N ASP A 192 -13.26 9.48 -7.15
CA ASP A 192 -14.10 8.93 -6.07
C ASP A 192 -13.30 8.04 -5.12
N VAL A 193 -12.35 7.25 -5.65
CA VAL A 193 -11.44 6.43 -4.83
C VAL A 193 -10.49 7.32 -4.02
N LEU A 194 -9.89 8.34 -4.63
CA LEU A 194 -9.01 9.27 -3.91
C LEU A 194 -9.75 10.04 -2.81
N ARG A 195 -10.99 10.50 -3.06
CA ARG A 195 -11.84 11.14 -2.04
C ARG A 195 -12.23 10.21 -0.90
N LEU A 196 -12.29 8.90 -1.16
CA LEU A 196 -12.52 7.91 -0.12
C LEU A 196 -11.27 7.65 0.71
N CYS A 197 -10.11 7.62 0.06
CA CYS A 197 -8.83 7.27 0.67
C CYS A 197 -8.13 8.45 1.35
N CYS A 198 -8.23 9.66 0.80
CA CYS A 198 -7.60 10.86 1.34
C CYS A 198 -8.58 11.68 2.19
N VAL A 199 -8.05 12.39 3.17
CA VAL A 199 -8.77 13.49 3.85
C VAL A 199 -8.90 14.66 2.89
N ASP A 200 -7.80 14.99 2.21
CA ASP A 200 -7.74 16.07 1.22
C ASP A 200 -6.99 15.60 -0.04
N PRO A 201 -7.73 15.20 -1.11
CA PRO A 201 -7.12 14.78 -2.37
C PRO A 201 -6.25 15.84 -3.05
N THR A 202 -6.38 17.12 -2.69
CA THR A 202 -5.56 18.20 -3.27
C THR A 202 -4.11 18.16 -2.78
N ARG A 203 -3.81 17.40 -1.73
CA ARG A 203 -2.45 17.13 -1.26
C ARG A 203 -1.69 16.14 -2.16
N VAL A 204 -2.41 15.38 -2.99
CA VAL A 204 -1.77 14.48 -3.97
C VAL A 204 -1.17 15.34 -5.09
N PRO A 205 0.14 15.16 -5.44
CA PRO A 205 0.76 15.92 -6.51
C PRO A 205 -0.02 15.82 -7.83
N ALA A 206 -0.13 16.94 -8.56
CA ALA A 206 -0.98 17.03 -9.74
C ALA A 206 -0.55 16.07 -10.87
N ASP A 207 0.75 15.85 -11.04
CA ASP A 207 1.31 14.89 -11.99
C ASP A 207 1.01 13.43 -11.61
N VAL A 208 1.01 13.12 -10.31
CA VAL A 208 0.60 11.80 -9.81
C VAL A 208 -0.90 11.59 -9.99
N LEU A 209 -1.69 12.64 -9.74
CA LEU A 209 -3.13 12.59 -10.00
C LEU A 209 -3.44 12.30 -11.48
N GLU A 210 -2.73 12.96 -12.41
CA GLU A 210 -2.91 12.70 -13.85
C GLU A 210 -2.50 11.26 -14.22
N GLN A 211 -1.42 10.71 -13.65
CA GLN A 211 -1.04 9.30 -13.85
C GLN A 211 -2.16 8.34 -13.40
N HIS A 212 -2.85 8.63 -12.30
CA HIS A 212 -4.02 7.84 -11.86
C HIS A 212 -5.18 7.92 -12.86
N MET A 213 -5.44 9.11 -13.42
CA MET A 213 -6.49 9.31 -14.44
C MET A 213 -6.15 8.58 -15.75
N GLU A 214 -4.92 8.71 -16.24
CA GLU A 214 -4.45 8.01 -17.44
C GLU A 214 -4.57 6.49 -17.29
N LEU A 215 -4.14 5.95 -16.14
CA LEU A 215 -4.29 4.53 -15.85
C LEU A 215 -5.75 4.10 -15.79
N ALA A 216 -6.62 4.89 -15.18
CA ALA A 216 -8.06 4.60 -15.10
C ALA A 216 -8.70 4.56 -16.49
N ARG A 217 -8.34 5.49 -17.37
CA ARG A 217 -8.79 5.53 -18.78
C ARG A 217 -8.30 4.28 -19.54
N ALA A 218 -7.01 3.95 -19.42
CA ALA A 218 -6.42 2.77 -20.06
C ALA A 218 -7.09 1.47 -19.59
N ARG A 219 -7.34 1.34 -18.29
CA ARG A 219 -8.00 0.16 -17.70
C ARG A 219 -9.47 0.01 -18.09
N GLY A 220 -10.13 1.09 -18.52
CA GLY A 220 -11.54 1.05 -18.93
C GLY A 220 -11.85 0.01 -20.01
N GLY A 221 -10.88 -0.33 -20.85
CA GLY A 221 -10.98 -1.36 -21.88
C GLY A 221 -10.51 -2.77 -21.46
N TYR A 222 -10.03 -2.98 -20.23
CA TYR A 222 -9.54 -4.29 -19.81
C TYR A 222 -10.72 -5.25 -19.51
N PRO A 223 -10.61 -6.53 -19.88
CA PRO A 223 -11.65 -7.50 -19.60
C PRO A 223 -11.73 -7.80 -18.08
N ASP A 224 -12.91 -8.11 -17.62
CA ASP A 224 -13.20 -8.71 -16.31
C ASP A 224 -12.66 -7.96 -15.07
N ILE A 225 -12.33 -6.66 -15.19
CA ILE A 225 -11.72 -5.89 -14.09
C ILE A 225 -12.61 -5.85 -12.83
N ASP A 226 -13.94 -5.85 -12.98
CA ASP A 226 -14.86 -5.90 -11.85
C ASP A 226 -14.79 -7.26 -11.15
N GLU A 227 -14.69 -8.35 -11.89
CA GLU A 227 -14.57 -9.71 -11.32
C GLU A 227 -13.21 -9.89 -10.63
N HIS A 228 -12.15 -9.37 -11.25
CA HIS A 228 -10.80 -9.37 -10.64
C HIS A 228 -10.79 -8.62 -9.32
N PHE A 229 -11.40 -7.43 -9.28
CA PHE A 229 -11.54 -6.65 -8.04
C PHE A 229 -12.35 -7.41 -6.98
N LEU A 230 -13.51 -7.98 -7.36
CA LEU A 230 -14.37 -8.70 -6.42
C LEU A 230 -13.73 -9.98 -5.90
N THR A 231 -12.97 -10.70 -6.73
CA THR A 231 -12.22 -11.89 -6.30
C THR A 231 -11.18 -11.52 -5.25
N ALA A 232 -10.41 -10.45 -5.49
CA ALA A 232 -9.44 -9.94 -4.52
C ALA A 232 -10.11 -9.46 -3.22
N ALA A 233 -11.20 -8.69 -3.32
CA ALA A 233 -11.93 -8.18 -2.16
C ALA A 233 -12.52 -9.30 -1.29
N ARG A 234 -13.12 -10.32 -1.90
CA ARG A 234 -13.65 -11.49 -1.18
C ARG A 234 -12.54 -12.31 -0.53
N SER A 235 -11.44 -12.50 -1.23
CA SER A 235 -10.26 -13.18 -0.69
C SER A 235 -9.68 -12.43 0.51
N LEU A 236 -9.58 -11.10 0.41
CA LEU A 236 -9.16 -10.22 1.50
C LEU A 236 -10.05 -10.40 2.73
N MET A 237 -11.37 -10.28 2.56
CA MET A 237 -12.33 -10.48 3.66
C MET A 237 -12.22 -11.87 4.26
N GLY A 238 -12.03 -12.91 3.44
CA GLY A 238 -11.86 -14.28 3.90
C GLY A 238 -10.61 -14.49 4.75
N VAL A 239 -9.52 -13.82 4.45
CA VAL A 239 -8.29 -13.84 5.27
C VAL A 239 -8.53 -13.12 6.59
N LEU A 240 -9.12 -11.92 6.56
CA LEU A 240 -9.35 -11.09 7.75
C LEU A 240 -10.39 -11.72 8.71
N ALA A 241 -11.33 -12.50 8.20
CA ALA A 241 -12.32 -13.22 9.02
C ALA A 241 -11.69 -14.32 9.90
N ARG A 242 -10.52 -14.86 9.52
CA ARG A 242 -9.81 -15.92 10.25
C ARG A 242 -8.89 -15.35 11.33
N ARG A 243 -9.45 -14.68 12.31
CA ARG A 243 -8.73 -13.89 13.32
C ARG A 243 -7.63 -14.65 14.06
N SER A 244 -7.85 -15.92 14.45
CA SER A 244 -6.85 -16.74 15.15
C SER A 244 -5.63 -17.03 14.26
N THR A 245 -5.89 -17.44 13.02
CA THR A 245 -4.84 -17.67 12.01
C THR A 245 -4.06 -16.38 11.74
N PHE A 246 -4.78 -15.25 11.62
CA PHE A 246 -4.14 -13.95 11.39
C PHE A 246 -3.22 -13.54 12.56
N LYS A 247 -3.68 -13.74 13.81
CA LYS A 247 -2.84 -13.52 15.01
C LYS A 247 -1.57 -14.39 15.00
N ALA A 248 -1.69 -15.67 14.62
CA ALA A 248 -0.54 -16.56 14.49
C ALA A 248 0.41 -16.07 13.38
N THR A 249 -0.13 -15.59 12.27
CA THR A 249 0.66 -15.01 11.16
C THR A 249 1.47 -13.80 11.62
N LEU A 250 0.87 -12.85 12.36
CA LEU A 250 1.59 -11.68 12.88
C LEU A 250 2.76 -12.08 13.79
N LYS A 251 2.56 -13.09 14.65
CA LYS A 251 3.61 -13.61 15.55
C LYS A 251 4.74 -14.34 14.83
N ALA A 252 4.52 -14.79 13.61
CA ALA A 252 5.52 -15.50 12.81
C ALA A 252 6.43 -14.53 12.02
N ILE A 253 6.12 -13.23 11.99
CA ILE A 253 6.98 -12.24 11.36
C ILE A 253 8.28 -12.13 12.14
N GLN A 254 9.38 -12.30 11.43
CA GLN A 254 10.73 -12.08 11.91
C GLN A 254 11.23 -10.72 11.40
N GLY A 255 12.19 -10.16 12.11
CA GLY A 255 12.77 -8.89 11.73
C GLY A 255 11.94 -7.64 12.10
N PRO A 256 12.51 -6.45 11.86
CA PRO A 256 11.91 -5.18 12.22
C PRO A 256 10.63 -4.87 11.43
N VAL A 257 9.68 -4.21 12.08
CA VAL A 257 8.45 -3.75 11.43
C VAL A 257 8.17 -2.29 11.80
N LEU A 258 7.95 -1.46 10.78
CA LEU A 258 7.40 -0.12 10.90
C LEU A 258 5.92 -0.16 10.51
N LEU A 259 5.04 0.23 11.41
CA LEU A 259 3.60 0.35 11.18
C LEU A 259 3.24 1.85 11.12
N LEU A 260 2.84 2.31 9.94
CA LEU A 260 2.36 3.67 9.70
C LEU A 260 0.84 3.65 9.51
N HIS A 261 0.14 4.66 10.07
CA HIS A 261 -1.31 4.71 9.91
C HIS A 261 -1.83 6.16 9.88
N GLY A 262 -2.70 6.46 8.92
CA GLY A 262 -3.39 7.75 8.85
C GLY A 262 -4.44 7.87 9.95
N GLU A 263 -4.40 8.94 10.73
CA GLU A 263 -5.33 9.17 11.84
C GLU A 263 -6.80 9.12 11.41
N LYS A 264 -7.09 9.58 10.19
CA LYS A 264 -8.43 9.73 9.62
C LYS A 264 -8.77 8.64 8.60
N ASP A 265 -8.07 7.51 8.63
CA ASP A 265 -8.37 6.39 7.74
C ASP A 265 -9.82 5.89 7.92
N ARG A 266 -10.60 6.00 6.84
CA ARG A 266 -12.01 5.60 6.78
C ARG A 266 -12.20 4.14 6.38
N LEU A 267 -11.17 3.51 5.77
CA LEU A 267 -11.23 2.15 5.27
C LEU A 267 -10.80 1.13 6.34
N VAL A 268 -9.66 1.37 6.95
CA VAL A 268 -9.13 0.55 8.05
C VAL A 268 -9.06 1.40 9.30
N PRO A 269 -9.96 1.21 10.26
CA PRO A 269 -9.95 2.02 11.47
C PRO A 269 -8.63 1.91 12.22
N ILE A 270 -8.04 3.04 12.63
CA ILE A 270 -6.76 3.12 13.35
C ILE A 270 -6.70 2.24 14.60
N GLY A 271 -7.85 1.96 15.23
CA GLY A 271 -7.94 1.05 16.38
C GLY A 271 -7.42 -0.36 16.08
N ALA A 272 -7.50 -0.82 14.82
CA ALA A 272 -6.92 -2.10 14.42
C ALA A 272 -5.38 -2.06 14.50
N SER A 273 -4.74 -1.02 13.97
CA SER A 273 -3.29 -0.84 14.05
C SER A 273 -2.81 -0.61 15.48
N ARG A 274 -3.51 0.17 16.29
CA ARG A 274 -3.21 0.33 17.72
C ARG A 274 -3.24 -1.01 18.46
N SER A 275 -4.22 -1.86 18.16
CA SER A 275 -4.32 -3.20 18.77
C SER A 275 -3.17 -4.12 18.33
N VAL A 276 -2.77 -4.05 17.07
CA VAL A 276 -1.63 -4.82 16.55
C VAL A 276 -0.33 -4.32 17.16
N ALA A 277 -0.08 -3.02 17.22
CA ALA A 277 1.10 -2.43 17.83
C ALA A 277 1.22 -2.79 19.32
N ALA A 278 0.13 -2.71 20.06
CA ALA A 278 0.10 -3.10 21.48
C ALA A 278 0.43 -4.60 21.69
N ALA A 279 0.08 -5.45 20.72
CA ALA A 279 0.38 -6.88 20.77
C ALA A 279 1.79 -7.23 20.28
N ASN A 280 2.51 -6.28 19.67
CA ASN A 280 3.85 -6.44 19.10
C ASN A 280 4.73 -5.25 19.54
N PRO A 281 5.16 -5.16 20.79
CA PRO A 281 5.80 -3.96 21.35
C PRO A 281 7.19 -3.64 20.75
N THR A 282 7.77 -4.56 19.99
CA THR A 282 9.02 -4.35 19.24
C THR A 282 8.78 -3.65 17.90
N TRP A 283 7.53 -3.52 17.44
CA TRP A 283 7.20 -2.80 16.23
C TRP A 283 7.14 -1.30 16.50
N ARG A 284 7.78 -0.53 15.66
CA ARG A 284 7.60 0.94 15.69
C ARG A 284 6.26 1.29 15.07
N PHE A 285 5.46 2.08 15.79
CA PHE A 285 4.14 2.52 15.34
C PHE A 285 4.04 4.03 15.33
N GLU A 286 3.73 4.60 14.16
CA GLU A 286 3.60 6.04 13.96
C GLU A 286 2.24 6.37 13.33
N VAL A 287 1.67 7.50 13.74
CA VAL A 287 0.36 7.97 13.28
C VAL A 287 0.51 9.27 12.53
N ALA A 288 0.09 9.29 11.27
CA ALA A 288 0.06 10.49 10.45
C ALA A 288 -1.17 11.35 10.83
N PRO A 289 -0.99 12.53 11.44
CA PRO A 289 -2.10 13.37 11.85
C PRO A 289 -2.82 13.96 10.64
N ASP A 290 -4.15 13.99 10.67
CA ASP A 290 -5.00 14.56 9.61
C ASP A 290 -4.74 13.95 8.22
N VAL A 291 -4.42 12.65 8.15
CA VAL A 291 -4.14 11.90 6.93
C VAL A 291 -5.08 10.69 6.84
N GLY A 292 -5.47 10.32 5.62
CA GLY A 292 -6.37 9.19 5.35
C GLY A 292 -5.63 7.86 5.14
N HIS A 293 -6.17 7.01 4.28
CA HIS A 293 -5.75 5.63 4.02
C HIS A 293 -4.47 5.51 3.18
N VAL A 294 -4.00 6.59 2.58
CA VAL A 294 -2.87 6.57 1.63
C VAL A 294 -1.82 7.62 1.99
N PRO A 295 -1.17 7.54 3.16
CA PRO A 295 -0.12 8.48 3.58
C PRO A 295 0.97 8.65 2.54
N GLN A 296 1.30 7.61 1.79
CA GLN A 296 2.28 7.63 0.70
C GLN A 296 1.91 8.56 -0.47
N LEU A 297 0.63 8.92 -0.60
CA LEU A 297 0.11 9.87 -1.58
C LEU A 297 -0.21 11.22 -0.95
N GLU A 298 -0.87 11.22 0.21
CA GLU A 298 -1.40 12.41 0.87
C GLU A 298 -0.36 13.17 1.70
N ALA A 299 0.63 12.44 2.25
CA ALA A 299 1.72 12.97 3.08
C ALA A 299 3.06 12.27 2.75
N PRO A 300 3.54 12.30 1.48
CA PRO A 300 4.70 11.52 1.05
C PRO A 300 5.98 11.90 1.78
N VAL A 301 6.19 13.17 2.09
CA VAL A 301 7.37 13.64 2.83
C VAL A 301 7.39 13.11 4.26
N TRP A 302 6.24 13.14 4.95
CA TRP A 302 6.09 12.54 6.28
C TRP A 302 6.37 11.05 6.24
N THR A 303 5.80 10.35 5.25
CA THR A 303 5.96 8.91 5.08
C THR A 303 7.43 8.55 4.82
N ALA A 304 8.10 9.28 3.91
CA ALA A 304 9.51 9.06 3.59
C ALA A 304 10.41 9.30 4.80
N SER A 305 10.20 10.40 5.54
CA SER A 305 11.03 10.71 6.70
C SER A 305 10.97 9.64 7.78
N HIS A 306 9.77 9.08 8.05
CA HIS A 306 9.61 8.00 9.05
C HIS A 306 10.22 6.67 8.56
N ILE A 307 10.13 6.37 7.27
CA ILE A 307 10.81 5.19 6.70
C ILE A 307 12.32 5.33 6.82
N LEU A 308 12.88 6.46 6.39
CA LEU A 308 14.34 6.68 6.40
C LEU A 308 14.90 6.70 7.83
N ASP A 309 14.22 7.37 8.76
CA ASP A 309 14.61 7.38 10.16
C ASP A 309 14.58 5.96 10.77
N TRP A 310 13.53 5.21 10.52
CA TRP A 310 13.41 3.84 11.00
C TRP A 310 14.48 2.91 10.38
N LEU A 311 14.80 3.08 9.09
CA LEU A 311 15.89 2.32 8.44
C LEU A 311 17.25 2.62 9.07
N ALA A 312 17.48 3.85 9.51
CA ALA A 312 18.73 4.26 10.13
C ALA A 312 18.85 3.82 11.58
N THR A 313 17.75 3.55 12.26
CA THR A 313 17.70 3.25 13.71
C THR A 313 17.30 1.79 13.96
N ASP A 314 16.02 1.47 13.81
CA ASP A 314 15.42 0.20 14.23
C ASP A 314 15.70 -0.95 13.24
N ALA A 315 15.98 -0.64 11.98
CA ALA A 315 16.19 -1.61 10.91
C ALA A 315 17.59 -1.50 10.26
N SER A 316 18.56 -0.90 10.93
CA SER A 316 19.91 -0.68 10.40
C SER A 316 20.60 -1.98 9.97
N ASP A 317 20.48 -3.06 10.75
CA ASP A 317 21.06 -4.35 10.40
C ASP A 317 20.38 -5.00 9.20
N ALA A 318 19.04 -4.93 9.13
CA ALA A 318 18.27 -5.40 7.98
C ALA A 318 18.60 -4.59 6.71
N ALA A 319 18.74 -3.28 6.84
CA ALA A 319 19.11 -2.39 5.73
C ALA A 319 20.56 -2.68 5.24
N ALA A 320 21.47 -3.07 6.11
CA ALA A 320 22.83 -3.45 5.73
C ALA A 320 22.88 -4.77 4.96
N LEU A 321 22.05 -5.77 5.34
CA LEU A 321 22.01 -7.07 4.70
C LEU A 321 21.40 -7.06 3.29
N THR A 322 20.58 -6.07 2.93
CA THR A 322 20.04 -5.93 1.57
C THR A 322 21.03 -5.29 0.59
N ARG A 323 22.21 -4.87 1.04
CA ARG A 323 23.25 -4.21 0.24
C ARG A 323 24.23 -5.17 -0.45
N THR A 324 24.08 -6.46 -0.25
CA THR A 324 24.96 -7.51 -0.85
C THR A 324 24.29 -8.18 -2.04
#